data_2c48f6ec2c74d7e6dce9b4fd6cab6016
#
_entry.id   2c48f6ec2c74d7e6dce9b4fd6cab6016
#
_cell.length_a   1.000
_cell.length_b   1.000
_cell.length_c   1.000
_cell.angle_alpha   90.00
_cell.angle_beta   90.00
_cell.angle_gamma   90.00
#
_symmetry.space_group_name_H-M   'P 1'
#
loop_
_entity.id
_entity.type
_entity.pdbx_description
1 polymer ?
#
loop_
_entity_poly.entity_id
_entity_poly.type
_entity_poly.pdbx_seq_one_letter_code
_entity_poly.pdbx_strand_id
1 'polypeptide(L)'
;MILRLQTTKVGKIRFASHRDIAKVWERSLRRAEIPLVYSEGFSPRPKIAFGLALPTGAESECEYLDFHLDDQKYEASNISSIPEVLTRVLPEGIAITGMVKMPSKYISLQQSVTSTVWDIEVKESIEEVHKWVKTVLDSKELIIERTRKGKKVVDDIRPYIRYIEVQESALLKRPTIQAELRTQPRSLRPSELLAAVKPDLTMVKLRRLKQFIDTGDNQIDPIDLGDCLNFNLELCSP
;
A
#
# COMPACT_ATOMS: atom_id res chain seq x y z
N MET A 1 -12.04 -19.86 -5.60
CA MET A 1 -11.62 -19.29 -4.27
C MET A 1 -10.97 -17.93 -4.44
N ILE A 2 -10.79 -17.16 -3.35
CA ILE A 2 -10.14 -15.83 -3.41
C ILE A 2 -8.82 -15.91 -2.65
N LEU A 3 -7.72 -15.51 -3.31
CA LEU A 3 -6.41 -15.42 -2.71
C LEU A 3 -5.99 -13.96 -2.62
N ARG A 4 -5.46 -13.55 -1.46
CA ARG A 4 -4.83 -12.26 -1.24
C ARG A 4 -3.33 -12.42 -1.20
N LEU A 5 -2.64 -11.61 -1.98
CA LEU A 5 -1.19 -11.48 -1.92
C LEU A 5 -0.82 -10.16 -1.21
N GLN A 6 0.20 -10.24 -0.37
CA GLN A 6 0.98 -9.09 0.08
C GLN A 6 2.26 -9.03 -0.73
N THR A 7 2.63 -7.85 -1.19
CA THR A 7 3.74 -7.68 -2.12
C THR A 7 4.50 -6.38 -1.89
N THR A 8 5.71 -6.30 -2.41
CA THR A 8 6.47 -5.06 -2.47
C THR A 8 6.27 -4.35 -3.81
N LYS A 9 6.60 -3.05 -3.85
CA LYS A 9 6.81 -2.26 -5.06
C LYS A 9 7.96 -1.30 -4.81
N VAL A 10 9.19 -1.71 -5.14
CA VAL A 10 10.42 -0.97 -4.81
C VAL A 10 11.33 -0.79 -6.03
N GLY A 11 12.34 0.07 -5.90
CA GLY A 11 13.29 0.31 -6.98
C GLY A 11 12.69 1.01 -8.20
N LYS A 12 13.08 0.64 -9.40
CA LYS A 12 12.67 1.31 -10.65
C LYS A 12 11.18 1.16 -10.95
N ILE A 13 10.55 0.04 -10.53
CA ILE A 13 9.12 -0.22 -10.76
C ILE A 13 8.21 0.79 -10.05
N ARG A 14 8.71 1.54 -9.05
CA ARG A 14 7.95 2.61 -8.37
C ARG A 14 7.41 3.67 -9.32
N PHE A 15 8.05 3.87 -10.47
CA PHE A 15 7.60 4.85 -11.47
C PHE A 15 6.48 4.34 -12.39
N ALA A 16 6.15 3.04 -12.32
CA ALA A 16 5.01 2.50 -13.05
C ALA A 16 3.69 3.01 -12.43
N SER A 17 2.78 3.43 -13.30
CA SER A 17 1.44 3.85 -12.89
C SER A 17 0.63 2.66 -12.35
N HIS A 18 -0.46 2.95 -11.61
CA HIS A 18 -1.38 1.89 -11.15
C HIS A 18 -1.91 1.02 -12.31
N ARG A 19 -2.21 1.64 -13.47
CA ARG A 19 -2.66 0.92 -14.67
C ARG A 19 -1.59 0.00 -15.23
N ASP A 20 -0.31 0.40 -15.19
CA ASP A 20 0.78 -0.42 -15.67
C ASP A 20 1.04 -1.60 -14.71
N ILE A 21 0.98 -1.36 -13.40
CA ILE A 21 1.06 -2.42 -12.39
C ILE A 21 -0.07 -3.44 -12.57
N ALA A 22 -1.30 -2.99 -12.83
CA ALA A 22 -2.41 -3.90 -13.12
C ALA A 22 -2.11 -4.80 -14.33
N LYS A 23 -1.56 -4.23 -15.41
CA LYS A 23 -1.15 -5.00 -16.60
C LYS A 23 0.01 -5.96 -16.31
N VAL A 24 0.96 -5.57 -15.44
CA VAL A 24 2.04 -6.45 -15.00
C VAL A 24 1.45 -7.66 -14.33
N TRP A 25 0.55 -7.48 -13.36
CA TRP A 25 -0.09 -8.58 -12.65
C TRP A 25 -0.93 -9.48 -13.56
N GLU A 26 -1.77 -8.91 -14.44
CA GLU A 26 -2.55 -9.68 -15.42
C GLU A 26 -1.65 -10.56 -16.31
N ARG A 27 -0.51 -10.01 -16.77
CA ARG A 27 0.44 -10.76 -17.61
C ARG A 27 1.20 -11.82 -16.82
N SER A 28 1.63 -11.51 -15.59
CA SER A 28 2.38 -12.43 -14.74
C SER A 28 1.52 -13.63 -14.33
N LEU A 29 0.28 -13.40 -13.92
CA LEU A 29 -0.67 -14.48 -13.59
C LEU A 29 -0.94 -15.38 -14.80
N ARG A 30 -1.06 -14.80 -16.00
CA ARG A 30 -1.22 -15.57 -17.23
C ARG A 30 0.03 -16.38 -17.59
N ARG A 31 1.22 -15.79 -17.48
CA ARG A 31 2.49 -16.48 -17.77
C ARG A 31 2.80 -17.60 -16.77
N ALA A 32 2.33 -17.44 -15.54
CA ALA A 32 2.41 -18.44 -14.49
C ALA A 32 1.33 -19.52 -14.62
N GLU A 33 0.49 -19.45 -15.67
CA GLU A 33 -0.60 -20.40 -15.94
C GLU A 33 -1.57 -20.55 -14.76
N ILE A 34 -1.74 -19.47 -13.96
CA ILE A 34 -2.70 -19.46 -12.84
C ILE A 34 -4.11 -19.31 -13.42
N PRO A 35 -4.99 -20.30 -13.25
CA PRO A 35 -6.34 -20.25 -13.78
C PRO A 35 -7.20 -19.26 -12.98
N LEU A 36 -7.52 -18.14 -13.61
CA LEU A 36 -8.32 -17.09 -13.01
C LEU A 36 -9.78 -17.20 -13.39
N VAL A 37 -10.66 -16.75 -12.50
CA VAL A 37 -12.05 -16.47 -12.83
C VAL A 37 -12.13 -15.16 -13.60
N TYR A 38 -12.90 -15.12 -14.67
CA TYR A 38 -13.12 -13.94 -15.51
C TYR A 38 -14.51 -13.33 -15.26
N SER A 39 -14.64 -12.05 -15.57
CA SER A 39 -15.94 -11.37 -15.58
C SER A 39 -16.77 -11.85 -16.78
N GLU A 40 -18.08 -11.80 -16.63
CA GLU A 40 -19.03 -12.04 -17.72
C GLU A 40 -19.09 -10.82 -18.65
N GLY A 41 -19.44 -11.04 -19.94
CA GLY A 41 -19.62 -9.99 -20.93
C GLY A 41 -18.74 -10.11 -22.17
N PHE A 42 -18.83 -9.14 -23.09
CA PHE A 42 -18.15 -9.15 -24.40
C PHE A 42 -16.63 -9.05 -24.32
N SER A 43 -16.07 -8.54 -23.24
CA SER A 43 -14.62 -8.41 -23.01
C SER A 43 -14.27 -8.94 -21.64
N PRO A 44 -14.19 -10.27 -21.45
CA PRO A 44 -13.88 -10.86 -20.18
C PRO A 44 -12.54 -10.38 -19.62
N ARG A 45 -12.54 -9.94 -18.36
CA ARG A 45 -11.32 -9.54 -17.64
C ARG A 45 -11.11 -10.44 -16.42
N PRO A 46 -9.86 -10.76 -16.08
CA PRO A 46 -9.60 -11.52 -14.87
C PRO A 46 -10.10 -10.74 -13.64
N LYS A 47 -10.74 -11.44 -12.71
CA LYS A 47 -11.22 -10.84 -11.46
C LYS A 47 -10.04 -10.62 -10.52
N ILE A 48 -9.42 -9.44 -10.64
CA ILE A 48 -8.32 -8.96 -9.78
C ILE A 48 -8.77 -7.65 -9.16
N ALA A 49 -8.65 -7.53 -7.83
CA ALA A 49 -8.90 -6.31 -7.09
C ALA A 49 -7.61 -5.85 -6.42
N PHE A 50 -7.28 -4.56 -6.56
CA PHE A 50 -6.11 -3.95 -5.95
C PHE A 50 -6.49 -3.17 -4.69
N GLY A 51 -5.59 -3.13 -3.73
CA GLY A 51 -5.72 -2.30 -2.54
C GLY A 51 -5.64 -0.80 -2.84
N LEU A 52 -5.24 -0.04 -1.83
CA LEU A 52 -5.13 1.42 -1.94
C LEU A 52 -4.07 1.81 -2.97
N ALA A 53 -4.46 2.68 -3.91
CA ALA A 53 -3.55 3.18 -4.94
C ALA A 53 -2.29 3.81 -4.31
N LEU A 54 -1.12 3.46 -4.88
CA LEU A 54 0.16 4.04 -4.50
C LEU A 54 0.49 5.19 -5.46
N PRO A 55 0.91 6.37 -4.98
CA PRO A 55 1.38 7.45 -5.84
C PRO A 55 2.54 7.00 -6.74
N THR A 56 2.55 7.45 -7.99
CA THR A 56 3.67 7.20 -8.91
C THR A 56 4.95 7.80 -8.32
N GLY A 57 6.04 7.03 -8.32
CA GLY A 57 7.31 7.41 -7.70
C GLY A 57 7.45 6.98 -6.23
N ALA A 58 6.35 6.60 -5.55
CA ALA A 58 6.42 6.03 -4.22
C ALA A 58 6.81 4.55 -4.26
N GLU A 59 7.60 4.12 -3.27
CA GLU A 59 7.86 2.72 -2.95
C GLU A 59 6.82 2.20 -1.95
N SER A 60 6.67 0.87 -1.89
CA SER A 60 5.82 0.22 -0.88
C SER A 60 6.37 -1.15 -0.51
N GLU A 61 6.26 -1.49 0.77
CA GLU A 61 6.57 -2.80 1.33
C GLU A 61 5.30 -3.63 1.57
N CYS A 62 4.12 -3.05 1.33
CA CYS A 62 2.83 -3.62 1.69
C CYS A 62 1.73 -3.30 0.68
N GLU A 63 1.93 -3.70 -0.59
CA GLU A 63 0.85 -3.68 -1.58
C GLU A 63 0.01 -4.94 -1.45
N TYR A 64 -1.30 -4.80 -1.65
CA TYR A 64 -2.23 -5.93 -1.60
C TYR A 64 -3.01 -6.04 -2.89
N LEU A 65 -3.20 -7.28 -3.33
CA LEU A 65 -4.15 -7.60 -4.40
C LEU A 65 -4.89 -8.89 -4.06
N ASP A 66 -6.17 -8.92 -4.41
CA ASP A 66 -7.01 -10.10 -4.35
C ASP A 66 -7.27 -10.59 -5.76
N PHE A 67 -7.16 -11.89 -6.02
CA PHE A 67 -7.55 -12.48 -7.27
C PHE A 67 -8.40 -13.73 -7.07
N HIS A 68 -9.31 -13.96 -8.02
CA HIS A 68 -10.20 -15.10 -7.98
C HIS A 68 -9.57 -16.26 -8.75
N LEU A 69 -9.15 -17.28 -8.02
CA LEU A 69 -8.65 -18.54 -8.57
C LEU A 69 -9.84 -19.42 -8.97
N ASP A 70 -9.77 -20.03 -10.16
CA ASP A 70 -10.68 -21.08 -10.59
C ASP A 70 -10.21 -22.40 -9.98
N ASP A 71 -10.76 -22.74 -8.81
CA ASP A 71 -10.37 -23.89 -8.02
C ASP A 71 -10.86 -25.22 -8.59
N GLN A 72 -11.67 -25.20 -9.65
CA GLN A 72 -12.01 -26.40 -10.42
C GLN A 72 -10.89 -26.80 -11.40
N LYS A 73 -10.05 -25.83 -11.78
CA LYS A 73 -8.93 -26.00 -12.72
C LYS A 73 -7.56 -26.03 -12.05
N TYR A 74 -7.50 -25.84 -10.75
CA TYR A 74 -6.23 -25.77 -10.01
C TYR A 74 -6.28 -26.71 -8.81
N GLU A 75 -5.33 -27.64 -8.75
CA GLU A 75 -5.26 -28.60 -7.65
C GLU A 75 -4.93 -27.91 -6.33
N ALA A 76 -5.67 -28.25 -5.28
CA ALA A 76 -5.49 -27.68 -3.95
C ALA A 76 -4.06 -27.85 -3.41
N SER A 77 -3.39 -28.96 -3.77
CA SER A 77 -2.00 -29.27 -3.42
C SER A 77 -0.99 -28.25 -3.98
N ASN A 78 -1.33 -27.54 -5.06
CA ASN A 78 -0.44 -26.62 -5.74
C ASN A 78 -0.60 -25.17 -5.30
N ILE A 79 -1.57 -24.85 -4.43
CA ILE A 79 -1.84 -23.46 -4.02
C ILE A 79 -0.62 -22.85 -3.32
N SER A 80 0.08 -23.60 -2.47
CA SER A 80 1.28 -23.13 -1.76
C SER A 80 2.46 -22.80 -2.68
N SER A 81 2.49 -23.32 -3.91
CA SER A 81 3.53 -23.02 -4.90
C SER A 81 3.28 -21.74 -5.72
N ILE A 82 2.10 -21.14 -5.62
CA ILE A 82 1.73 -19.93 -6.38
C ILE A 82 2.75 -18.79 -6.19
N PRO A 83 3.20 -18.45 -4.97
CA PRO A 83 4.19 -17.39 -4.78
C PRO A 83 5.50 -17.68 -5.52
N GLU A 84 6.01 -18.90 -5.47
CA GLU A 84 7.25 -19.31 -6.16
C GLU A 84 7.12 -19.20 -7.68
N VAL A 85 6.03 -19.72 -8.24
CA VAL A 85 5.78 -19.69 -9.70
C VAL A 85 5.61 -18.25 -10.18
N LEU A 86 4.93 -17.39 -9.42
CA LEU A 86 4.76 -15.98 -9.76
C LEU A 86 6.09 -15.21 -9.68
N THR A 87 6.93 -15.48 -8.67
CA THR A 87 8.23 -14.82 -8.50
C THR A 87 9.12 -15.00 -9.72
N ARG A 88 9.06 -16.14 -10.40
CA ARG A 88 9.84 -16.40 -11.63
C ARG A 88 9.45 -15.54 -12.83
N VAL A 89 8.26 -14.95 -12.81
CA VAL A 89 7.69 -14.16 -13.93
C VAL A 89 7.42 -12.70 -13.60
N LEU A 90 7.50 -12.33 -12.32
CA LEU A 90 7.35 -10.96 -11.87
C LEU A 90 8.60 -10.13 -12.23
N PRO A 91 8.46 -8.85 -12.54
CA PRO A 91 9.61 -7.98 -12.75
C PRO A 91 10.32 -7.66 -11.45
N GLU A 92 11.61 -7.31 -11.54
CA GLU A 92 12.41 -6.82 -10.44
C GLU A 92 11.70 -5.67 -9.69
N GLY A 93 11.75 -5.73 -8.35
CA GLY A 93 11.13 -4.75 -7.45
C GLY A 93 9.69 -5.09 -7.04
N ILE A 94 9.13 -6.18 -7.54
CA ILE A 94 7.89 -6.78 -7.02
C ILE A 94 8.25 -8.14 -6.42
N ALA A 95 8.14 -8.28 -5.11
CA ALA A 95 8.30 -9.54 -4.40
C ALA A 95 7.01 -9.88 -3.65
N ILE A 96 6.70 -11.16 -3.54
CA ILE A 96 5.55 -11.64 -2.76
C ILE A 96 6.03 -11.89 -1.32
N THR A 97 5.43 -11.21 -0.36
CA THR A 97 5.79 -11.28 1.06
C THR A 97 4.74 -12.00 1.91
N GLY A 98 3.56 -12.24 1.36
CA GLY A 98 2.50 -12.96 2.04
C GLY A 98 1.42 -13.47 1.07
N MET A 99 0.77 -14.57 1.45
CA MET A 99 -0.40 -15.10 0.74
C MET A 99 -1.36 -15.75 1.72
N VAL A 100 -2.64 -15.41 1.59
CA VAL A 100 -3.71 -16.01 2.40
C VAL A 100 -4.93 -16.32 1.55
N LYS A 101 -5.73 -17.28 2.01
CA LYS A 101 -7.05 -17.54 1.47
C LYS A 101 -8.08 -16.66 2.14
N MET A 102 -8.80 -15.89 1.36
CA MET A 102 -9.84 -15.01 1.88
C MET A 102 -11.17 -15.76 2.09
N PRO A 103 -11.96 -15.38 3.11
CA PRO A 103 -13.31 -15.88 3.26
C PRO A 103 -14.17 -15.47 2.06
N SER A 104 -15.26 -16.21 1.82
CA SER A 104 -16.16 -15.94 0.69
C SER A 104 -16.87 -14.59 0.76
N LYS A 105 -17.05 -14.07 1.98
CA LYS A 105 -17.61 -12.74 2.23
C LYS A 105 -16.59 -11.91 3.01
N TYR A 106 -16.11 -10.84 2.43
CA TYR A 106 -15.19 -9.89 3.06
C TYR A 106 -15.40 -8.48 2.50
N ILE A 107 -14.97 -7.48 3.26
CA ILE A 107 -14.99 -6.08 2.82
C ILE A 107 -13.79 -5.85 1.89
N SER A 108 -14.00 -5.13 0.78
CA SER A 108 -12.92 -4.86 -0.17
C SER A 108 -11.74 -4.12 0.50
N LEU A 109 -10.53 -4.39 0.03
CA LEU A 109 -9.29 -3.75 0.54
C LEU A 109 -9.41 -2.22 0.63
N GLN A 110 -10.00 -1.59 -0.39
CA GLN A 110 -10.16 -0.13 -0.41
C GLN A 110 -11.12 0.42 0.66
N GLN A 111 -12.05 -0.40 1.12
CA GLN A 111 -13.04 -0.03 2.14
C GLN A 111 -12.60 -0.44 3.54
N SER A 112 -11.79 -1.47 3.68
CA SER A 112 -11.39 -2.01 4.98
C SER A 112 -10.18 -1.28 5.58
N VAL A 113 -9.21 -0.84 4.76
CA VAL A 113 -8.02 -0.17 5.26
C VAL A 113 -8.38 1.20 5.86
N THR A 114 -7.97 1.41 7.12
CA THR A 114 -8.30 2.60 7.91
C THR A 114 -7.14 3.57 8.07
N SER A 115 -5.90 3.06 8.00
CA SER A 115 -4.69 3.89 8.04
C SER A 115 -3.51 3.28 7.28
N THR A 116 -2.51 4.11 7.01
CA THR A 116 -1.27 3.73 6.32
C THR A 116 -0.08 4.39 6.98
N VAL A 117 1.02 3.63 7.14
CA VAL A 117 2.29 4.16 7.68
C VAL A 117 3.23 4.46 6.52
N TRP A 118 3.85 5.62 6.60
CA TRP A 118 4.72 6.16 5.58
C TRP A 118 6.06 6.60 6.15
N ASP A 119 7.14 6.30 5.43
CA ASP A 119 8.41 7.00 5.54
C ASP A 119 8.49 8.08 4.46
N ILE A 120 8.74 9.30 4.88
CA ILE A 120 8.79 10.50 4.04
C ILE A 120 10.18 11.11 4.19
N GLU A 121 11.08 10.82 3.25
CA GLU A 121 12.41 11.44 3.20
C GLU A 121 12.27 12.85 2.66
N VAL A 122 12.88 13.83 3.36
CA VAL A 122 12.81 15.25 3.04
C VAL A 122 14.18 15.85 2.81
N LYS A 123 14.23 17.04 2.20
CA LYS A 123 15.47 17.73 1.80
C LYS A 123 16.07 18.56 2.92
N GLU A 124 15.24 19.05 3.81
CA GLU A 124 15.57 19.99 4.88
C GLU A 124 16.51 19.37 5.92
N SER A 125 17.14 20.18 6.77
CA SER A 125 18.03 19.71 7.84
C SER A 125 17.24 18.99 8.93
N ILE A 126 17.94 18.19 9.74
CA ILE A 126 17.31 17.42 10.82
C ILE A 126 16.66 18.37 11.87
N GLU A 127 17.29 19.50 12.15
CA GLU A 127 16.82 20.50 13.09
C GLU A 127 15.52 21.17 12.59
N GLU A 128 15.46 21.48 11.29
CA GLU A 128 14.25 22.03 10.66
C GLU A 128 13.10 21.03 10.71
N VAL A 129 13.39 19.75 10.45
CA VAL A 129 12.38 18.67 10.48
C VAL A 129 11.87 18.46 11.90
N HIS A 130 12.73 18.45 12.91
CA HIS A 130 12.28 18.36 14.31
C HIS A 130 11.37 19.51 14.71
N LYS A 131 11.75 20.76 14.35
CA LYS A 131 10.93 21.93 14.61
C LYS A 131 9.58 21.85 13.90
N TRP A 132 9.57 21.38 12.65
CA TRP A 132 8.37 21.20 11.86
C TRP A 132 7.44 20.15 12.47
N VAL A 133 7.96 18.96 12.82
CA VAL A 133 7.19 17.89 13.47
C VAL A 133 6.63 18.35 14.81
N LYS A 134 7.43 19.07 15.61
CA LYS A 134 6.96 19.67 16.86
C LYS A 134 5.77 20.61 16.61
N THR A 135 5.84 21.45 15.59
CA THR A 135 4.73 22.34 15.23
C THR A 135 3.46 21.56 14.87
N VAL A 136 3.58 20.46 14.13
CA VAL A 136 2.44 19.57 13.84
C VAL A 136 1.84 18.99 15.12
N LEU A 137 2.69 18.51 16.04
CA LEU A 137 2.24 17.90 17.30
C LEU A 137 1.56 18.91 18.24
N ASP A 138 2.09 20.12 18.32
CA ASP A 138 1.57 21.20 19.18
C ASP A 138 0.29 21.84 18.62
N SER A 139 0.00 21.63 17.33
CA SER A 139 -1.17 22.22 16.67
C SER A 139 -2.45 21.49 17.05
N LYS A 140 -3.48 22.21 17.48
CA LYS A 140 -4.82 21.67 17.72
C LYS A 140 -5.58 21.40 16.44
N GLU A 141 -5.34 22.21 15.42
CA GLU A 141 -5.93 22.15 14.09
C GLU A 141 -4.85 22.36 13.04
N LEU A 142 -4.97 21.68 11.90
CA LEU A 142 -4.09 21.84 10.74
C LEU A 142 -4.96 22.00 9.50
N ILE A 143 -5.19 23.26 9.16
CA ILE A 143 -6.11 23.65 8.08
C ILE A 143 -5.38 23.63 6.74
N ILE A 144 -5.91 22.88 5.79
CA ILE A 144 -5.42 22.89 4.40
C ILE A 144 -6.55 23.27 3.43
N GLU A 145 -6.18 23.98 2.36
CA GLU A 145 -7.07 24.18 1.22
C GLU A 145 -6.74 23.18 0.12
N ARG A 146 -7.77 22.57 -0.46
CA ARG A 146 -7.65 21.68 -1.61
C ARG A 146 -8.77 21.88 -2.61
N THR A 147 -8.54 21.50 -3.84
CA THR A 147 -9.58 21.52 -4.88
C THR A 147 -10.21 20.13 -5.03
N ARG A 148 -11.51 20.03 -4.88
CA ARG A 148 -12.30 18.81 -5.14
C ARG A 148 -13.39 19.11 -6.15
N LYS A 149 -13.38 18.41 -7.29
CA LYS A 149 -14.37 18.60 -8.38
C LYS A 149 -14.55 20.08 -8.76
N GLY A 150 -13.43 20.83 -8.86
CA GLY A 150 -13.41 22.25 -9.20
C GLY A 150 -13.84 23.23 -8.08
N LYS A 151 -14.18 22.73 -6.89
CA LYS A 151 -14.54 23.55 -5.72
C LYS A 151 -13.39 23.56 -4.71
N LYS A 152 -13.13 24.73 -4.13
CA LYS A 152 -12.23 24.84 -2.97
C LYS A 152 -12.90 24.23 -1.76
N VAL A 153 -12.18 23.39 -1.05
CA VAL A 153 -12.60 22.75 0.19
C VAL A 153 -11.52 23.02 1.22
N VAL A 154 -11.92 23.42 2.39
CA VAL A 154 -11.07 23.63 3.56
C VAL A 154 -11.29 22.45 4.50
N ASP A 155 -10.21 21.77 4.86
CA ASP A 155 -10.26 20.60 5.76
C ASP A 155 -9.26 20.80 6.90
N ASP A 156 -9.66 20.42 8.11
CA ASP A 156 -8.72 20.15 9.19
C ASP A 156 -8.16 18.73 9.04
N ILE A 157 -6.85 18.63 8.87
CA ILE A 157 -6.19 17.32 8.72
C ILE A 157 -5.60 16.77 10.02
N ARG A 158 -5.61 17.54 11.12
CA ARG A 158 -5.04 17.10 12.39
C ARG A 158 -5.62 15.77 12.88
N PRO A 159 -6.95 15.51 12.82
CA PRO A 159 -7.55 14.23 13.23
C PRO A 159 -7.15 13.03 12.37
N TYR A 160 -6.58 13.28 11.18
CA TYR A 160 -6.12 12.22 10.26
C TYR A 160 -4.68 11.79 10.51
N ILE A 161 -3.94 12.48 11.37
CA ILE A 161 -2.57 12.14 11.76
C ILE A 161 -2.65 11.37 13.08
N ARG A 162 -2.47 10.03 13.01
CA ARG A 162 -2.50 9.17 14.20
C ARG A 162 -1.18 9.22 14.95
N TYR A 163 -0.10 9.27 14.19
CA TYR A 163 1.25 9.22 14.68
C TYR A 163 2.16 9.97 13.73
N ILE A 164 3.16 10.66 14.27
CA ILE A 164 4.22 11.31 13.50
C ILE A 164 5.47 11.45 14.36
N GLU A 165 6.62 11.06 13.81
CA GLU A 165 7.93 11.23 14.45
C GLU A 165 9.04 11.44 13.41
N VAL A 166 10.18 11.90 13.87
CA VAL A 166 11.42 11.95 13.07
C VAL A 166 12.19 10.67 13.31
N GLN A 167 12.55 9.97 12.25
CA GLN A 167 13.41 8.78 12.32
C GLN A 167 14.87 9.20 12.41
N GLU A 168 15.51 8.83 13.49
CA GLU A 168 16.94 9.06 13.73
C GLU A 168 17.71 7.75 13.56
N SER A 169 18.35 7.59 12.42
CA SER A 169 19.25 6.45 12.19
C SER A 169 20.48 6.91 11.43
N ALA A 170 21.65 6.49 11.90
CA ALA A 170 22.91 6.73 11.21
C ALA A 170 22.99 6.15 9.79
N LEU A 171 22.08 5.23 9.45
CA LEU A 171 21.95 4.63 8.12
C LEU A 171 21.13 5.49 7.16
N LEU A 172 20.35 6.45 7.68
CA LEU A 172 19.54 7.35 6.86
C LEU A 172 20.42 8.46 6.27
N LYS A 173 20.40 8.59 4.96
CA LYS A 173 21.16 9.64 4.25
C LYS A 173 20.53 11.05 4.39
N ARG A 174 19.25 11.09 4.75
CA ARG A 174 18.44 12.31 4.91
C ARG A 174 17.46 12.14 6.04
N PRO A 175 17.00 13.26 6.63
CA PRO A 175 15.93 13.23 7.61
C PRO A 175 14.68 12.55 7.02
N THR A 176 14.10 11.68 7.79
CA THR A 176 12.91 10.90 7.41
C THR A 176 11.84 11.09 8.46
N ILE A 177 10.64 11.47 8.04
CA ILE A 177 9.45 11.54 8.88
C ILE A 177 8.71 10.23 8.72
N GLN A 178 8.46 9.53 9.81
CA GLN A 178 7.51 8.43 9.83
C GLN A 178 6.15 8.95 10.31
N ALA A 179 5.08 8.64 9.56
CA ALA A 179 3.74 9.08 9.90
C ALA A 179 2.70 8.02 9.59
N GLU A 180 1.76 7.82 10.53
CA GLU A 180 0.55 7.05 10.31
C GLU A 180 -0.60 7.98 9.96
N LEU A 181 -1.15 7.81 8.76
CA LEU A 181 -2.18 8.66 8.19
C LEU A 181 -3.47 7.88 7.95
N ARG A 182 -4.61 8.42 8.40
CA ARG A 182 -5.93 7.82 8.17
C ARG A 182 -6.30 7.85 6.69
N THR A 183 -7.00 6.81 6.27
CA THR A 183 -7.54 6.67 4.91
C THR A 183 -9.04 6.92 4.84
N GLN A 184 -9.71 7.00 5.99
CA GLN A 184 -11.15 7.19 6.11
C GLN A 184 -11.49 8.31 7.09
N PRO A 185 -12.61 9.04 6.87
CA PRO A 185 -13.55 8.99 5.73
C PRO A 185 -12.96 9.49 4.40
N ARG A 186 -11.77 10.03 4.41
CA ARG A 186 -10.93 10.34 3.24
C ARG A 186 -9.47 9.98 3.52
N SER A 187 -8.74 9.64 2.48
CA SER A 187 -7.30 9.38 2.60
C SER A 187 -6.55 10.70 2.70
N LEU A 188 -5.81 10.90 3.80
CA LEU A 188 -4.82 11.97 3.92
C LEU A 188 -3.55 11.56 3.17
N ARG A 189 -3.08 12.42 2.28
CA ARG A 189 -1.87 12.16 1.49
C ARG A 189 -0.63 12.70 2.19
N PRO A 190 0.53 12.04 2.10
CA PRO A 190 1.79 12.58 2.62
C PRO A 190 2.13 13.98 2.11
N SER A 191 1.82 14.29 0.84
CA SER A 191 2.02 15.63 0.28
C SER A 191 1.11 16.71 0.92
N GLU A 192 -0.11 16.35 1.31
CA GLU A 192 -1.02 17.26 2.03
C GLU A 192 -0.50 17.50 3.47
N LEU A 193 0.05 16.46 4.12
CA LEU A 193 0.69 16.59 5.41
C LEU A 193 1.86 17.57 5.34
N LEU A 194 2.79 17.41 4.40
CA LEU A 194 3.99 18.26 4.29
C LEU A 194 3.65 19.74 3.99
N ALA A 195 2.52 20.00 3.35
CA ALA A 195 2.05 21.34 3.04
C ALA A 195 1.24 22.00 4.19
N ALA A 196 0.97 21.27 5.28
CA ALA A 196 0.07 21.76 6.34
C ALA A 196 0.71 22.80 7.25
N VAL A 197 2.03 22.82 7.39
CA VAL A 197 2.80 23.76 8.23
C VAL A 197 3.84 24.46 7.37
N LYS A 198 3.95 25.78 7.54
CA LYS A 198 4.92 26.59 6.80
C LYS A 198 6.22 26.76 7.60
N PRO A 199 7.39 26.75 6.94
CA PRO A 199 7.56 26.49 5.52
C PRO A 199 7.25 25.03 5.17
N ASP A 200 6.77 24.77 3.95
CA ASP A 200 6.53 23.42 3.45
C ASP A 200 7.84 22.63 3.42
N LEU A 201 7.79 21.35 3.77
CA LEU A 201 8.92 20.45 3.57
C LEU A 201 8.93 19.86 2.16
N THR A 202 10.14 19.68 1.61
CA THR A 202 10.35 19.17 0.26
C THR A 202 10.55 17.66 0.28
N MET A 203 9.56 16.90 -0.16
CA MET A 203 9.65 15.45 -0.25
C MET A 203 10.66 15.01 -1.32
N VAL A 204 11.59 14.12 -0.94
CA VAL A 204 12.60 13.52 -1.81
C VAL A 204 12.21 12.09 -2.18
N LYS A 205 11.80 11.32 -1.18
CA LYS A 205 11.39 9.92 -1.36
C LYS A 205 10.19 9.62 -0.47
N LEU A 206 9.33 8.74 -0.96
CA LEU A 206 8.14 8.29 -0.26
C LEU A 206 8.09 6.77 -0.28
N ARG A 207 7.86 6.16 0.90
CA ARG A 207 7.70 4.71 1.03
C ARG A 207 6.53 4.40 1.96
N ARG A 208 5.61 3.56 1.50
CA ARG A 208 4.55 3.00 2.34
C ARG A 208 5.07 1.75 3.04
N LEU A 209 5.07 1.75 4.37
CA LEU A 209 5.58 0.65 5.19
C LEU A 209 4.50 -0.34 5.58
N LYS A 210 3.31 0.17 5.97
CA LYS A 210 2.22 -0.65 6.50
C LYS A 210 0.86 -0.11 6.08
N GLN A 211 -0.11 -0.99 6.06
CA GLN A 211 -1.53 -0.66 5.98
C GLN A 211 -2.23 -1.36 7.14
N PHE A 212 -3.20 -0.69 7.75
CA PHE A 212 -3.92 -1.24 8.89
C PHE A 212 -5.43 -1.17 8.70
N ILE A 213 -6.09 -2.14 9.32
CA ILE A 213 -7.53 -2.23 9.47
C ILE A 213 -7.82 -2.14 10.97
N ASP A 214 -8.61 -1.13 11.36
CA ASP A 214 -9.08 -1.03 12.76
C ASP A 214 -10.19 -2.07 13.00
N THR A 215 -10.02 -2.87 14.05
CA THR A 215 -10.99 -3.89 14.51
C THR A 215 -11.45 -3.60 15.93
N GLY A 216 -11.98 -2.40 16.18
CA GLY A 216 -12.27 -1.92 17.53
C GLY A 216 -11.00 -1.43 18.21
N ASP A 217 -10.52 -2.15 19.23
CA ASP A 217 -9.35 -1.74 20.04
C ASP A 217 -7.99 -2.09 19.38
N ASN A 218 -7.99 -2.93 18.35
CA ASN A 218 -6.77 -3.42 17.72
C ASN A 218 -6.64 -2.96 16.26
N GLN A 219 -5.40 -2.92 15.78
CA GLN A 219 -5.06 -2.79 14.37
C GLN A 219 -4.49 -4.12 13.87
N ILE A 220 -4.96 -4.57 12.72
CA ILE A 220 -4.46 -5.77 12.05
C ILE A 220 -3.96 -5.42 10.65
N ASP A 221 -3.01 -6.20 10.14
CA ASP A 221 -2.59 -6.15 8.75
C ASP A 221 -3.69 -6.74 7.86
N PRO A 222 -3.95 -6.20 6.65
CA PRO A 222 -4.89 -6.79 5.71
C PRO A 222 -4.68 -8.28 5.40
N ILE A 223 -3.46 -8.78 5.54
CA ILE A 223 -3.16 -10.21 5.34
C ILE A 223 -3.75 -11.09 6.46
N ASP A 224 -3.88 -10.55 7.67
CA ASP A 224 -4.39 -11.29 8.83
C ASP A 224 -5.90 -11.56 8.78
N LEU A 225 -6.61 -11.01 7.79
CA LEU A 225 -8.03 -11.29 7.56
C LEU A 225 -8.29 -12.65 6.90
N GLY A 226 -7.26 -13.30 6.39
CA GLY A 226 -7.38 -14.59 5.69
C GLY A 226 -6.75 -15.75 6.45
N ASP A 227 -7.05 -16.96 6.00
CA ASP A 227 -6.41 -18.19 6.49
C ASP A 227 -5.00 -18.28 5.90
N CYS A 228 -3.99 -18.39 6.78
CA CYS A 228 -2.60 -18.53 6.35
C CYS A 228 -2.39 -19.78 5.51
N LEU A 229 -1.71 -19.61 4.38
CA LEU A 229 -1.24 -20.70 3.52
C LEU A 229 0.27 -20.82 3.71
N ASN A 230 0.73 -21.98 4.19
CA ASN A 230 2.16 -22.21 4.38
C ASN A 230 2.86 -22.23 3.02
N PHE A 231 3.80 -21.33 2.81
CA PHE A 231 4.69 -21.30 1.65
C PHE A 231 6.08 -20.83 2.09
N ASN A 232 7.10 -21.20 1.33
CA ASN A 232 8.47 -20.85 1.66
C ASN A 232 8.81 -19.43 1.15
N LEU A 233 8.90 -18.47 2.07
CA LEU A 233 9.27 -17.08 1.77
C LEU A 233 10.68 -16.91 1.23
N GLU A 234 11.62 -17.82 1.56
CA GLU A 234 13.01 -17.74 1.08
C GLU A 234 13.10 -17.88 -0.44
N LEU A 235 12.17 -18.63 -1.05
CA LEU A 235 12.08 -18.81 -2.50
C LEU A 235 11.41 -17.63 -3.23
N CYS A 236 10.86 -16.67 -2.50
CA CYS A 236 10.13 -15.53 -3.04
C CYS A 236 10.93 -14.22 -3.04
N SER A 237 12.19 -14.25 -2.57
CA SER A 237 13.11 -13.12 -2.67
C SER A 237 13.76 -13.08 -4.05
N PRO A 238 13.83 -11.90 -4.72
CA PRO A 238 14.47 -11.74 -6.01
C PRO A 238 15.99 -11.89 -5.93
#